data_652b06ba92ad5a0189d90d2eb3be0750
#
_entry.id   652b06ba92ad5a0189d90d2eb3be0750
#
_cell.length_a   1.000
_cell.length_b   1.000
_cell.length_c   1.000
_cell.angle_alpha   90.00
_cell.angle_beta   90.00
_cell.angle_gamma   90.00
#
_symmetry.space_group_name_H-M   'P 1'
#
loop_
_entity.id
_entity.type
_entity.pdbx_description
1 polymer ?
#
loop_
_entity_poly.entity_id
_entity_poly.type
_entity_poly.pdbx_seq_one_letter_code
_entity_poly.pdbx_strand_id
1 'polypeptide(L)'
;MRYVLSPQADADLVSIYEYTITTWGVDQFHLYRQQIESAIQAIVANPLLPRSKERNDLLTGIRLFRVEHHYIAYRVRTDVVEIGRVLQESMHFETQVSDDAFQFQ
;
A
#
# COMPACT_ATOMS: atom_id res chain seq x y z
N MET A 1 0.09 -7.30 15.90
CA MET A 1 -0.63 -6.23 15.17
C MET A 1 -1.19 -6.81 13.89
N ARG A 2 -2.31 -6.33 13.43
CA ARG A 2 -2.96 -6.77 12.20
C ARG A 2 -3.11 -5.59 11.24
N TYR A 3 -3.54 -5.87 10.02
CA TYR A 3 -3.78 -4.80 9.05
C TYR A 3 -5.19 -4.91 8.46
N VAL A 4 -5.65 -3.79 7.90
CA VAL A 4 -6.89 -3.73 7.15
C VAL A 4 -6.63 -2.94 5.86
N LEU A 5 -7.35 -3.30 4.80
CA LEU A 5 -7.30 -2.59 3.52
C LEU A 5 -8.54 -1.72 3.39
N SER A 6 -8.36 -0.48 2.94
CA SER A 6 -9.51 0.32 2.55
C SER A 6 -10.11 -0.26 1.26
N PRO A 7 -11.36 0.09 0.94
CA PRO A 7 -11.94 -0.31 -0.35
C PRO A 7 -11.10 0.16 -1.54
N GLN A 8 -10.49 1.34 -1.45
CA GLN A 8 -9.64 1.85 -2.52
C GLN A 8 -8.34 1.06 -2.63
N ALA A 9 -7.73 0.67 -1.50
CA ALA A 9 -6.51 -0.14 -1.52
C ALA A 9 -6.79 -1.53 -2.11
N ASP A 10 -7.94 -2.11 -1.78
CA ASP A 10 -8.33 -3.39 -2.33
C ASP A 10 -8.49 -3.28 -3.85
N ALA A 11 -9.16 -2.24 -4.32
CA ALA A 11 -9.33 -1.99 -5.75
C ALA A 11 -7.98 -1.75 -6.44
N ASP A 12 -7.06 -1.04 -5.77
CA ASP A 12 -5.71 -0.84 -6.30
C ASP A 12 -5.00 -2.17 -6.53
N LEU A 13 -5.08 -3.08 -5.56
CA LEU A 13 -4.42 -4.39 -5.68
C LEU A 13 -5.03 -5.22 -6.80
N VAL A 14 -6.36 -5.22 -6.93
CA VAL A 14 -7.02 -5.93 -8.04
C VAL A 14 -6.49 -5.40 -9.37
N SER A 15 -6.43 -4.09 -9.55
CA SER A 15 -5.94 -3.48 -10.79
C SER A 15 -4.48 -3.84 -11.07
N ILE A 16 -3.63 -3.80 -10.04
CA ILE A 16 -2.21 -4.15 -10.18
C ILE A 16 -2.07 -5.60 -10.63
N TYR A 17 -2.81 -6.50 -10.00
CA TYR A 17 -2.71 -7.93 -10.29
C TYR A 17 -3.24 -8.27 -11.68
N GLU A 18 -4.37 -7.66 -12.07
CA GLU A 18 -4.91 -7.85 -13.42
C GLU A 18 -3.94 -7.35 -14.49
N TYR A 19 -3.37 -6.17 -14.28
CA TYR A 19 -2.38 -5.62 -15.20
C TYR A 19 -1.16 -6.53 -15.31
N THR A 20 -0.68 -7.03 -14.18
CA THR A 20 0.50 -7.89 -14.15
C THR A 20 0.26 -9.19 -14.91
N ILE A 21 -0.91 -9.82 -14.70
CA ILE A 21 -1.25 -11.05 -15.40
C ILE A 21 -1.32 -10.80 -16.91
N THR A 22 -2.03 -9.75 -17.30
CA THR A 22 -2.27 -9.45 -18.71
C THR A 22 -0.98 -9.08 -19.44
N THR A 23 -0.09 -8.34 -18.77
CA THR A 23 1.12 -7.81 -19.41
C THR A 23 2.31 -8.76 -19.30
N TRP A 24 2.45 -9.44 -18.17
CA TRP A 24 3.67 -10.21 -17.84
C TRP A 24 3.42 -11.68 -17.58
N GLY A 25 2.17 -12.11 -17.42
CA GLY A 25 1.82 -13.50 -17.22
C GLY A 25 1.64 -13.90 -15.76
N VAL A 26 1.18 -15.15 -15.58
CA VAL A 26 0.80 -15.68 -14.27
C VAL A 26 2.00 -15.83 -13.33
N ASP A 27 3.14 -16.27 -13.87
CA ASP A 27 4.32 -16.46 -13.03
C ASP A 27 4.79 -15.14 -12.43
N GLN A 28 4.81 -14.08 -13.22
CA GLN A 28 5.19 -12.75 -12.75
C GLN A 28 4.18 -12.21 -11.75
N PHE A 29 2.89 -12.50 -11.96
CA PHE A 29 1.84 -12.14 -11.01
C PHE A 29 2.09 -12.78 -9.64
N HIS A 30 2.37 -14.09 -9.61
CA HIS A 30 2.63 -14.77 -8.34
C HIS A 30 3.82 -14.17 -7.61
N LEU A 31 4.87 -13.85 -8.36
CA LEU A 31 6.08 -13.27 -7.80
C LEU A 31 5.78 -11.89 -7.21
N TYR A 32 5.08 -11.04 -7.95
CA TYR A 32 4.78 -9.69 -7.49
C TYR A 32 3.83 -9.68 -6.31
N ARG A 33 2.81 -10.54 -6.34
CA ARG A 33 1.89 -10.70 -5.22
C ARG A 33 2.65 -11.09 -3.95
N GLN A 34 3.59 -12.00 -4.07
CA GLN A 34 4.41 -12.43 -2.94
C GLN A 34 5.23 -11.28 -2.38
N GLN A 35 5.79 -10.44 -3.26
CA GLN A 35 6.54 -9.26 -2.84
C GLN A 35 5.67 -8.26 -2.07
N ILE A 36 4.47 -8.02 -2.56
CA ILE A 36 3.54 -7.09 -1.88
C ILE A 36 3.11 -7.65 -0.53
N GLU A 37 2.76 -8.94 -0.47
CA GLU A 37 2.36 -9.57 0.78
C GLU A 37 3.50 -9.55 1.81
N SER A 38 4.72 -9.82 1.37
CA SER A 38 5.89 -9.76 2.25
C SER A 38 6.11 -8.34 2.78
N ALA A 39 5.90 -7.33 1.93
CA ALA A 39 6.04 -5.94 2.34
C ALA A 39 4.99 -5.58 3.40
N ILE A 40 3.74 -6.02 3.21
CA ILE A 40 2.68 -5.78 4.19
C ILE A 40 3.03 -6.44 5.52
N GLN A 41 3.53 -7.67 5.50
CA GLN A 41 3.93 -8.35 6.73
C GLN A 41 5.10 -7.64 7.42
N ALA A 42 6.05 -7.09 6.67
CA ALA A 42 7.14 -6.30 7.23
C ALA A 42 6.62 -5.05 7.92
N ILE A 43 5.64 -4.37 7.31
CA ILE A 43 5.00 -3.19 7.90
C ILE A 43 4.27 -3.57 9.19
N VAL A 44 3.54 -4.68 9.18
CA VAL A 44 2.79 -5.14 10.35
C VAL A 44 3.75 -5.48 11.50
N ALA A 45 4.88 -6.08 11.18
CA ALA A 45 5.89 -6.44 12.19
C ALA A 45 6.55 -5.19 12.80
N ASN A 46 6.77 -4.15 11.99
CA ASN A 46 7.38 -2.91 12.45
C ASN A 46 6.93 -1.73 11.57
N PRO A 47 5.84 -1.05 11.91
CA PRO A 47 5.33 0.05 11.08
C PRO A 47 6.30 1.22 10.89
N LEU A 48 7.30 1.34 11.75
CA LEU A 48 8.30 2.40 11.69
C LEU A 48 9.62 1.92 11.09
N LEU A 49 9.59 0.83 10.33
CA LEU A 49 10.81 0.25 9.75
C LEU A 49 11.56 1.29 8.90
N PRO A 50 12.90 1.18 8.82
CA PRO A 50 13.72 2.26 8.23
C PRO A 50 13.39 2.60 6.78
N ARG A 51 12.89 1.65 6.00
CA ARG A 51 12.55 1.89 4.59
C ARG A 51 11.22 2.61 4.42
N SER A 52 10.43 2.69 5.48
CA SER A 52 9.17 3.43 5.48
C SER A 52 9.47 4.92 5.68
N LYS A 53 8.84 5.77 4.90
CA LYS A 53 9.06 7.22 4.94
C LYS A 53 7.81 7.94 5.43
N GLU A 54 8.00 8.80 6.42
CA GLU A 54 6.93 9.64 6.95
C GLU A 54 6.56 10.71 5.92
N ARG A 55 5.28 10.89 5.66
CA ARG A 55 4.78 11.85 4.69
C ARG A 55 3.58 12.62 5.25
N ASN A 56 3.81 13.32 6.36
CA ASN A 56 2.77 14.15 6.99
C ASN A 56 2.29 15.28 6.09
N ASP A 57 3.06 15.64 5.08
CA ASP A 57 2.66 16.62 4.08
C ASP A 57 1.47 16.16 3.24
N LEU A 58 1.32 14.84 3.06
CA LEU A 58 0.19 14.29 2.32
C LEU A 58 -1.04 14.17 3.20
N LEU A 59 -0.86 13.59 4.37
CA LEU A 59 -1.91 13.42 5.37
C LEU A 59 -1.23 13.07 6.68
N THR A 60 -1.69 13.65 7.78
CA THR A 60 -1.07 13.44 9.08
C THR A 60 -1.02 11.95 9.43
N GLY A 61 0.16 11.49 9.80
CA GLY A 61 0.39 10.11 10.23
C GLY A 61 0.64 9.13 9.10
N ILE A 62 0.64 9.59 7.86
CA ILE A 62 0.86 8.73 6.71
C ILE A 62 2.32 8.37 6.56
N ARG A 63 2.57 7.12 6.18
CA ARG A 63 3.88 6.62 5.80
C ARG A 63 3.77 5.92 4.45
N LEU A 64 4.85 5.99 3.67
CA LEU A 64 4.94 5.32 2.38
C LEU A 64 6.05 4.27 2.42
N PHE A 65 5.73 3.09 1.93
CA PHE A 65 6.70 2.00 1.82
C PHE A 65 6.74 1.50 0.38
N ARG A 66 7.93 1.57 -0.23
CA ARG A 66 8.08 1.22 -1.65
C ARG A 66 8.21 -0.29 -1.84
N VAL A 67 7.48 -0.82 -2.83
CA VAL A 67 7.58 -2.20 -3.31
C VAL A 67 7.71 -2.12 -4.82
N GLU A 68 8.92 -2.31 -5.36
CA GLU A 68 9.20 -2.20 -6.78
C GLU A 68 8.74 -0.84 -7.32
N HIS A 69 7.71 -0.81 -8.15
CA HIS A 69 7.20 0.42 -8.78
C HIS A 69 5.95 0.97 -8.10
N HIS A 70 5.63 0.45 -6.92
CA HIS A 70 4.44 0.87 -6.17
C HIS A 70 4.80 1.33 -4.77
N TYR A 71 3.90 2.11 -4.18
CA TYR A 71 4.03 2.57 -2.79
C TYR A 71 2.79 2.16 -2.03
N ILE A 72 3.01 1.56 -0.86
CA ILE A 72 1.93 1.27 0.08
C ILE A 72 1.80 2.49 0.99
N ALA A 73 0.64 3.15 0.94
CA ALA A 73 0.34 4.29 1.79
C ALA A 73 -0.47 3.79 2.98
N TYR A 74 0.06 3.95 4.19
CA TYR A 74 -0.57 3.41 5.38
C TYR A 74 -0.37 4.33 6.57
N ARG A 75 -1.14 4.08 7.61
CA ARG A 75 -0.95 4.70 8.92
C ARG A 75 -1.30 3.67 10.00
N VAL A 76 -0.86 3.94 11.22
CA VAL A 76 -1.20 3.08 12.36
C VAL A 76 -2.28 3.77 13.18
N ARG A 77 -3.33 3.04 13.50
CA ARG A 77 -4.37 3.53 14.39
C ARG A 77 -4.63 2.46 15.43
N THR A 78 -4.34 2.80 16.70
CA THR A 78 -4.41 1.86 17.82
C THR A 78 -3.49 0.65 17.53
N ASP A 79 -4.05 -0.52 17.31
CA ASP A 79 -3.32 -1.76 17.09
C ASP A 79 -3.40 -2.24 15.65
N VAL A 80 -3.80 -1.37 14.72
CA VAL A 80 -4.11 -1.75 13.35
C VAL A 80 -3.30 -0.91 12.38
N VAL A 81 -2.68 -1.57 11.40
CA VAL A 81 -2.09 -0.90 10.25
C VAL A 81 -3.22 -0.72 9.24
N GLU A 82 -3.55 0.54 8.96
CA GLU A 82 -4.57 0.89 7.98
C GLU A 82 -3.88 1.18 6.66
N ILE A 83 -4.10 0.32 5.66
CA ILE A 83 -3.55 0.53 4.32
C ILE A 83 -4.61 1.24 3.49
N GLY A 84 -4.35 2.49 3.13
CA GLY A 84 -5.33 3.32 2.43
C GLY A 84 -5.23 3.24 0.92
N ARG A 85 -4.02 3.16 0.38
CA ARG A 85 -3.79 3.07 -1.06
C ARG A 85 -2.56 2.24 -1.36
N VAL A 86 -2.54 1.65 -2.57
CA VAL A 86 -1.33 1.09 -3.16
C VAL A 86 -1.16 1.79 -4.50
N LEU A 87 -0.19 2.69 -4.57
CA LEU A 87 -0.07 3.66 -5.67
C LEU A 87 1.13 3.36 -6.56
N GLN A 88 0.96 3.55 -7.86
CA GLN A 88 2.06 3.48 -8.80
C GLN A 88 2.97 4.70 -8.61
N GLU A 89 4.27 4.53 -8.76
CA GLU A 89 5.25 5.58 -8.47
C GLU A 89 5.07 6.84 -9.32
N SER A 90 4.43 6.72 -10.49
CA SER A 90 4.20 7.86 -11.38
C SER A 90 2.96 8.69 -11.03
N MET A 91 2.16 8.25 -10.07
CA MET A 91 0.95 8.97 -9.68
C MET A 91 1.27 10.18 -8.83
N HIS A 92 0.36 11.17 -8.87
CA HIS A 92 0.45 12.34 -8.00
C HIS A 92 -0.12 11.99 -6.62
N PHE A 93 0.78 11.79 -5.65
CA PHE A 93 0.37 11.34 -4.33
C PHE A 93 -0.52 12.35 -3.63
N GLU A 94 -0.31 13.64 -3.87
CA GLU A 94 -1.08 14.72 -3.25
C GLU A 94 -2.58 14.62 -3.54
N THR A 95 -2.93 14.10 -4.71
CA THR A 95 -4.34 13.95 -5.10
C THR A 95 -4.90 12.59 -4.74
N GLN A 96 -4.04 11.59 -4.50
CA GLN A 96 -4.47 10.22 -4.26
C GLN A 96 -4.54 9.86 -2.78
N VAL A 97 -3.67 10.45 -1.97
CA VAL A 97 -3.64 10.19 -0.53
C VAL A 97 -4.46 11.26 0.17
N SER A 98 -5.67 10.91 0.55
CA SER A 98 -6.61 11.83 1.19
C SER A 98 -7.40 11.10 2.27
N ASP A 99 -8.21 11.83 3.03
CA ASP A 99 -9.05 11.23 4.06
C ASP A 99 -9.95 10.14 3.49
N ASP A 100 -10.41 10.29 2.24
CA ASP A 100 -11.28 9.31 1.61
C ASP A 100 -10.60 7.95 1.48
N ALA A 101 -9.29 7.92 1.29
CA ALA A 101 -8.53 6.68 1.17
C ALA A 101 -8.48 5.90 2.50
N PHE A 102 -8.81 6.56 3.61
CA PHE A 102 -8.74 5.95 4.93
C PHE A 102 -10.12 5.79 5.56
N GLN A 103 -11.10 5.51 4.73
CA GLN A 103 -12.45 5.15 5.15
C GLN A 103 -12.55 3.63 5.20
N PHE A 104 -12.65 3.10 6.40
CA PHE A 104 -12.68 1.65 6.64
C PHE A 104 -14.06 1.28 7.18
N GLN A 105 -14.87 0.77 6.30
CA GLN A 105 -16.24 0.37 6.63
C GLN A 105 -16.32 -1.12 6.90
#